data_4a96ffc723f2c7e76bedb4ebc6296a5e
#
_entry.id   4a96ffc723f2c7e76bedb4ebc6296a5e
#
_cell.length_a   1.000
_cell.length_b   1.000
_cell.length_c   1.000
_cell.angle_alpha   90.00
_cell.angle_beta   90.00
_cell.angle_gamma   90.00
#
_symmetry.space_group_name_H-M   'P 1'
#
loop_
_entity.id
_entity.type
_entity.pdbx_description
1 polymer ?
#
loop_
_entity_poly.entity_id
_entity_poly.type
_entity_poly.pdbx_seq_one_letter_code
_entity_poly.pdbx_strand_id
1 'polypeptide(L)'
;TFLLSGICALIQTFICAFIGYGFAKFKFKGNGFMFIVVLVTMMLPHQFMEASMYLKFRYFILDSTGIYRALGLTTGLINTFAPLIILSLTGLAFKNGLFVFIMRQFYRGVPDELEESSYVDGYGVFKTFFYIILPISVPMLITVFILSFSWQWTDTFYVNMFMPGSNTLLLTSSRFWQTMPTTLETIKNAQLIGASNAGDIYAVAVRNTAGFLVIIPLIIMYLFCQ
;
A
#
# COMPACT_ATOMS: atom_id res chain seq x y z
N THR A 1 12.96 -3.41 0.20
CA THR A 1 11.80 -2.86 0.95
C THR A 1 11.53 -1.42 0.55
N PHE A 2 12.50 -0.50 0.67
CA PHE A 2 12.28 0.93 0.44
C PHE A 2 11.63 1.26 -0.91
N LEU A 3 12.16 0.72 -2.00
CA LEU A 3 11.60 0.92 -3.34
C LEU A 3 10.18 0.34 -3.47
N LEU A 4 9.95 -0.84 -2.95
CA LEU A 4 8.63 -1.48 -3.00
C LEU A 4 7.60 -0.66 -2.22
N SER A 5 7.90 -0.34 -0.95
CA SER A 5 7.01 0.47 -0.11
C SER A 5 6.79 1.87 -0.69
N GLY A 6 7.83 2.49 -1.26
CA GLY A 6 7.73 3.79 -1.91
C GLY A 6 6.83 3.78 -3.14
N ILE A 7 7.01 2.80 -4.02
CA ILE A 7 6.17 2.65 -5.23
C ILE A 7 4.72 2.37 -4.85
N CYS A 8 4.48 1.40 -3.96
CA CYS A 8 3.13 1.07 -3.50
C CYS A 8 2.46 2.29 -2.83
N ALA A 9 3.18 3.02 -1.99
CA ALA A 9 2.66 4.22 -1.32
C ALA A 9 2.34 5.35 -2.30
N LEU A 10 3.17 5.58 -3.31
CA LEU A 10 2.91 6.58 -4.36
C LEU A 10 1.65 6.23 -5.15
N ILE A 11 1.54 4.99 -5.62
CA ILE A 11 0.37 4.51 -6.35
C ILE A 11 -0.87 4.64 -5.48
N GLN A 12 -0.81 4.19 -4.24
CA GLN A 12 -1.91 4.24 -3.29
C GLN A 12 -2.37 5.68 -3.02
N THR A 13 -1.44 6.60 -2.79
CA THR A 13 -1.73 8.02 -2.57
C THR A 13 -2.46 8.63 -3.75
N PHE A 14 -1.96 8.36 -4.96
CA PHE A 14 -2.55 8.89 -6.19
C PHE A 14 -3.96 8.34 -6.43
N ILE A 15 -4.15 7.02 -6.27
CA ILE A 15 -5.46 6.38 -6.42
C ILE A 15 -6.45 6.87 -5.36
N CYS A 16 -6.02 6.99 -4.11
CA CYS A 16 -6.88 7.54 -3.05
C CYS A 16 -7.24 9.00 -3.28
N ALA A 17 -6.33 9.80 -3.83
CA ALA A 17 -6.63 11.19 -4.23
C ALA A 17 -7.69 11.22 -5.33
N PHE A 18 -7.53 10.42 -6.37
CA PHE A 18 -8.46 10.35 -7.48
C PHE A 18 -9.87 9.89 -7.04
N ILE A 19 -9.94 8.83 -6.25
CA ILE A 19 -11.20 8.33 -5.69
C ILE A 19 -11.82 9.34 -4.73
N GLY A 20 -11.02 9.95 -3.85
CA GLY A 20 -11.47 10.98 -2.90
C GLY A 20 -12.06 12.20 -3.61
N TYR A 21 -11.43 12.65 -4.70
CA TYR A 21 -11.95 13.71 -5.56
C TYR A 21 -13.30 13.35 -6.16
N GLY A 22 -13.42 12.14 -6.71
CA GLY A 22 -14.69 11.63 -7.25
C GLY A 22 -15.82 11.65 -6.23
N PHE A 23 -15.56 11.22 -5.00
CA PHE A 23 -16.57 11.25 -3.91
C PHE A 23 -16.86 12.65 -3.36
N ALA A 24 -15.93 13.59 -3.49
CA ALA A 24 -16.10 14.96 -2.98
C ALA A 24 -16.92 15.85 -3.92
N LYS A 25 -16.60 15.80 -5.21
CA LYS A 25 -17.05 16.78 -6.20
C LYS A 25 -18.16 16.27 -7.12
N PHE A 26 -18.22 14.96 -7.39
CA PHE A 26 -19.26 14.43 -8.27
C PHE A 26 -20.53 14.06 -7.51
N LYS A 27 -21.65 14.62 -7.96
CA LYS A 27 -23.00 14.33 -7.46
C LYS A 27 -23.62 13.24 -8.32
N PHE A 28 -23.48 11.97 -7.95
CA PHE A 28 -24.14 10.84 -8.61
C PHE A 28 -25.08 10.10 -7.65
N LYS A 29 -26.09 9.41 -8.22
CA LYS A 29 -27.04 8.61 -7.44
C LYS A 29 -26.28 7.49 -6.70
N GLY A 30 -26.37 7.45 -5.37
CA GLY A 30 -25.71 6.43 -4.56
C GLY A 30 -24.33 6.83 -4.01
N ASN A 31 -23.81 8.06 -4.27
CA ASN A 31 -22.55 8.55 -3.73
C ASN A 31 -22.42 8.32 -2.22
N GLY A 32 -23.46 8.69 -1.44
CA GLY A 32 -23.46 8.51 0.02
C GLY A 32 -23.37 7.04 0.42
N PHE A 33 -24.14 6.16 -0.23
CA PHE A 33 -24.11 4.73 0.04
C PHE A 33 -22.74 4.11 -0.29
N MET A 34 -22.18 4.40 -1.47
CA MET A 34 -20.85 3.90 -1.84
C MET A 34 -19.77 4.40 -0.88
N PHE A 35 -19.88 5.65 -0.42
CA PHE A 35 -18.95 6.16 0.57
C PHE A 35 -19.08 5.47 1.93
N ILE A 36 -20.30 5.12 2.36
CA ILE A 36 -20.50 4.30 3.57
C ILE A 36 -19.82 2.94 3.40
N VAL A 37 -19.92 2.30 2.23
CA VAL A 37 -19.21 1.04 1.95
C VAL A 37 -17.69 1.23 2.11
N VAL A 38 -17.12 2.33 1.61
CA VAL A 38 -15.69 2.65 1.81
C VAL A 38 -15.36 2.79 3.29
N LEU A 39 -16.21 3.45 4.09
CA LEU A 39 -15.99 3.54 5.54
C LEU A 39 -16.08 2.19 6.24
N VAL A 40 -17.00 1.33 5.83
CA VAL A 40 -17.12 -0.04 6.38
C VAL A 40 -15.85 -0.85 6.10
N THR A 41 -15.20 -0.69 4.95
CA THR A 41 -13.93 -1.38 4.66
C THR A 41 -12.81 -1.02 5.65
N MET A 42 -12.86 0.15 6.29
CA MET A 42 -11.89 0.53 7.33
C MET A 42 -12.06 -0.29 8.61
N MET A 43 -13.30 -0.72 8.90
CA MET A 43 -13.65 -1.44 10.13
C MET A 43 -13.43 -2.94 9.99
N LEU A 44 -13.40 -3.46 8.77
CA LEU A 44 -13.20 -4.89 8.53
C LEU A 44 -11.74 -5.28 8.79
N PRO A 45 -11.48 -6.23 9.70
CA PRO A 45 -10.15 -6.77 9.88
C PRO A 45 -9.68 -7.52 8.63
N HIS A 46 -8.46 -7.25 8.18
CA HIS A 46 -7.89 -7.86 6.97
C HIS A 46 -7.82 -9.39 7.03
N GLN A 47 -7.70 -9.93 8.24
CA GLN A 47 -7.64 -11.37 8.49
C GLN A 47 -8.87 -12.13 7.96
N PHE A 48 -10.04 -11.51 7.94
CA PHE A 48 -11.24 -12.15 7.38
C PHE A 48 -11.17 -12.37 5.86
N MET A 49 -10.38 -11.57 5.16
CA MET A 49 -10.25 -11.65 3.70
C MET A 49 -9.01 -12.45 3.25
N GLU A 50 -8.18 -12.92 4.19
CA GLU A 50 -6.89 -13.57 3.91
C GLU A 50 -7.02 -14.75 2.94
N ALA A 51 -7.83 -15.74 3.28
CA ALA A 51 -7.99 -16.95 2.46
C ALA A 51 -8.54 -16.63 1.06
N SER A 52 -9.52 -15.73 0.97
CA SER A 52 -10.12 -15.32 -0.30
C SER A 52 -9.12 -14.56 -1.18
N MET A 53 -8.34 -13.65 -0.61
CA MET A 53 -7.30 -12.92 -1.33
C MET A 53 -6.18 -13.83 -1.80
N TYR A 54 -5.69 -14.72 -0.91
CA TYR A 54 -4.66 -15.69 -1.27
C TYR A 54 -5.08 -16.56 -2.45
N LEU A 55 -6.27 -17.14 -2.41
CA LEU A 55 -6.79 -17.98 -3.49
C LEU A 55 -6.95 -17.21 -4.80
N LYS A 56 -7.45 -15.96 -4.75
CA LYS A 56 -7.57 -15.12 -5.95
C LYS A 56 -6.24 -14.84 -6.61
N PHE A 57 -5.18 -14.55 -5.86
CA PHE A 57 -3.87 -14.29 -6.43
C PHE A 57 -3.11 -15.56 -6.82
N ARG A 58 -3.39 -16.69 -6.16
CA ARG A 58 -2.85 -18.00 -6.51
C ARG A 58 -3.44 -18.53 -7.82
N TYR A 59 -4.76 -18.37 -8.02
CA TYR A 59 -5.51 -18.84 -9.18
C TYR A 59 -6.02 -17.67 -10.02
N PHE A 60 -5.20 -16.64 -10.21
CA PHE A 60 -5.63 -15.45 -10.93
C PHE A 60 -6.01 -15.82 -12.39
N ILE A 61 -7.16 -15.28 -12.87
CA ILE A 61 -7.84 -15.63 -14.13
C ILE A 61 -6.95 -15.57 -15.39
N LEU A 62 -5.83 -14.88 -15.33
CA LEU A 62 -4.86 -14.81 -16.44
C LEU A 62 -4.27 -16.18 -16.83
N ASP A 63 -4.40 -17.20 -15.99
CA ASP A 63 -3.90 -18.55 -16.28
C ASP A 63 -4.59 -19.18 -17.52
N SER A 64 -5.83 -18.80 -17.83
CA SER A 64 -6.55 -19.23 -19.03
C SER A 64 -6.01 -18.63 -20.34
N THR A 65 -5.23 -17.55 -20.26
CA THR A 65 -4.72 -16.83 -21.45
C THR A 65 -3.30 -17.22 -21.85
N GLY A 66 -2.66 -18.10 -21.09
CA GLY A 66 -1.25 -18.51 -21.36
C GLY A 66 -0.20 -17.45 -21.06
N ILE A 67 -0.60 -16.26 -20.63
CA ILE A 67 0.33 -15.15 -20.32
C ILE A 67 1.29 -15.54 -19.18
N TYR A 68 0.84 -16.30 -18.19
CA TYR A 68 1.69 -16.79 -17.10
C TYR A 68 2.83 -17.67 -17.59
N ARG A 69 2.54 -18.59 -18.55
CA ARG A 69 3.57 -19.42 -19.18
C ARG A 69 4.57 -18.58 -19.96
N ALA A 70 4.10 -17.55 -20.65
CA ALA A 70 4.97 -16.63 -21.40
C ALA A 70 5.87 -15.80 -20.47
N LEU A 71 5.41 -15.47 -19.26
CA LEU A 71 6.16 -14.76 -18.23
C LEU A 71 6.97 -15.69 -17.31
N GLY A 72 6.94 -17.01 -17.52
CA GLY A 72 7.64 -17.99 -16.68
C GLY A 72 7.03 -18.15 -15.28
N LEU A 73 5.79 -17.71 -15.05
CA LEU A 73 5.11 -17.78 -13.77
C LEU A 73 4.32 -19.11 -13.68
N THR A 74 4.81 -20.07 -12.93
CA THR A 74 4.18 -21.40 -12.79
C THR A 74 3.16 -21.48 -11.65
N THR A 75 3.11 -20.51 -10.75
CA THR A 75 2.33 -20.54 -9.49
C THR A 75 1.41 -19.33 -9.30
N GLY A 76 0.82 -18.80 -10.37
CA GLY A 76 0.03 -17.58 -10.29
C GLY A 76 0.89 -16.35 -9.94
N LEU A 77 0.33 -15.38 -9.22
CA LEU A 77 1.03 -14.16 -8.80
C LEU A 77 1.67 -14.27 -7.41
N ILE A 78 1.57 -15.43 -6.74
CA ILE A 78 2.20 -15.66 -5.43
C ILE A 78 3.73 -15.69 -5.60
N ASN A 79 4.45 -15.25 -4.57
CA ASN A 79 5.89 -15.05 -4.56
C ASN A 79 6.41 -13.97 -5.54
N THR A 80 5.55 -13.01 -5.90
CA THR A 80 5.92 -11.83 -6.69
C THR A 80 5.48 -10.55 -5.97
N PHE A 81 5.96 -9.39 -6.44
CA PHE A 81 5.49 -8.08 -5.96
C PHE A 81 4.16 -7.65 -6.57
N ALA A 82 3.68 -8.37 -7.59
CA ALA A 82 2.48 -8.03 -8.34
C ALA A 82 1.21 -7.90 -7.45
N PRO A 83 0.92 -8.79 -6.48
CA PRO A 83 -0.24 -8.64 -5.62
C PRO A 83 -0.25 -7.29 -4.87
N LEU A 84 0.88 -6.86 -4.32
CA LEU A 84 1.00 -5.61 -3.57
C LEU A 84 0.76 -4.39 -4.46
N ILE A 85 1.32 -4.41 -5.67
CA ILE A 85 1.12 -3.34 -6.66
C ILE A 85 -0.34 -3.31 -7.14
N ILE A 86 -0.94 -4.47 -7.43
CA ILE A 86 -2.34 -4.57 -7.88
C ILE A 86 -3.28 -4.09 -6.79
N LEU A 87 -3.07 -4.48 -5.54
CA LEU A 87 -3.88 -3.99 -4.41
C LEU A 87 -3.78 -2.46 -4.27
N SER A 88 -2.58 -1.90 -4.45
CA SER A 88 -2.37 -0.45 -4.42
C SER A 88 -3.09 0.26 -5.57
N LEU A 89 -3.04 -0.30 -6.79
CA LEU A 89 -3.71 0.22 -7.99
C LEU A 89 -5.25 0.13 -7.91
N THR A 90 -5.77 -0.94 -7.32
CA THR A 90 -7.23 -1.16 -7.26
C THR A 90 -7.91 -0.45 -6.09
N GLY A 91 -7.13 0.22 -5.25
CA GLY A 91 -7.69 0.87 -4.05
C GLY A 91 -8.10 -0.12 -2.96
N LEU A 92 -7.59 -1.35 -2.99
CA LEU A 92 -7.86 -2.40 -2.00
C LEU A 92 -6.67 -2.66 -1.06
N ALA A 93 -5.60 -1.85 -1.16
CA ALA A 93 -4.46 -1.94 -0.27
C ALA A 93 -4.80 -1.56 1.18
N PHE A 94 -3.86 -1.81 2.06
CA PHE A 94 -4.01 -1.56 3.50
C PHE A 94 -4.42 -0.11 3.79
N LYS A 95 -5.50 0.07 4.58
CA LYS A 95 -6.00 1.39 5.02
C LYS A 95 -6.48 2.34 3.90
N ASN A 96 -6.72 1.87 2.69
CA ASN A 96 -7.20 2.72 1.60
C ASN A 96 -8.48 3.48 1.94
N GLY A 97 -9.43 2.85 2.65
CA GLY A 97 -10.66 3.52 3.09
C GLY A 97 -10.37 4.79 3.90
N LEU A 98 -9.37 4.74 4.79
CA LEU A 98 -8.94 5.91 5.58
C LEU A 98 -8.36 7.00 4.67
N PHE A 99 -7.49 6.65 3.73
CA PHE A 99 -6.86 7.62 2.85
C PHE A 99 -7.86 8.27 1.89
N VAL A 100 -8.79 7.49 1.35
CA VAL A 100 -9.92 8.01 0.56
C VAL A 100 -10.78 8.96 1.40
N PHE A 101 -11.06 8.62 2.65
CA PHE A 101 -11.80 9.50 3.57
C PHE A 101 -11.06 10.83 3.78
N ILE A 102 -9.76 10.80 4.09
CA ILE A 102 -8.94 12.00 4.31
C ILE A 102 -8.93 12.88 3.06
N MET A 103 -8.68 12.31 1.89
CA MET A 103 -8.65 13.05 0.62
C MET A 103 -10.02 13.64 0.28
N ARG A 104 -11.10 12.88 0.48
CA ARG A 104 -12.46 13.40 0.28
C ARG A 104 -12.77 14.59 1.20
N GLN A 105 -12.39 14.52 2.48
CA GLN A 105 -12.63 15.63 3.41
C GLN A 105 -11.85 16.88 3.00
N PHE A 106 -10.62 16.72 2.56
CA PHE A 106 -9.83 17.82 2.02
C PHE A 106 -10.50 18.45 0.79
N TYR A 107 -10.87 17.66 -0.20
CA TYR A 107 -11.50 18.18 -1.44
C TYR A 107 -12.87 18.81 -1.22
N ARG A 108 -13.60 18.42 -0.20
CA ARG A 108 -14.85 19.10 0.18
C ARG A 108 -14.62 20.51 0.73
N GLY A 109 -13.44 20.79 1.25
CA GLY A 109 -13.04 22.12 1.69
C GLY A 109 -12.51 23.02 0.57
N VAL A 110 -12.22 22.45 -0.60
CA VAL A 110 -11.78 23.23 -1.77
C VAL A 110 -12.99 23.94 -2.41
N PRO A 111 -12.96 25.30 -2.59
CA PRO A 111 -14.04 26.04 -3.18
C PRO A 111 -14.41 25.55 -4.58
N ASP A 112 -15.72 25.51 -4.89
CA ASP A 112 -16.21 25.04 -6.18
C ASP A 112 -15.91 26.06 -7.29
N GLU A 113 -15.72 27.34 -6.96
CA GLU A 113 -15.38 28.42 -7.89
C GLU A 113 -14.09 28.16 -8.69
N LEU A 114 -13.14 27.42 -8.09
CA LEU A 114 -11.89 27.02 -8.77
C LEU A 114 -12.14 26.04 -9.92
N GLU A 115 -13.10 25.15 -9.75
CA GLU A 115 -13.50 24.21 -10.80
C GLU A 115 -14.35 24.91 -11.86
N GLU A 116 -15.29 25.74 -11.43
CA GLU A 116 -16.17 26.51 -12.33
C GLU A 116 -15.36 27.44 -13.23
N SER A 117 -14.37 28.17 -12.68
CA SER A 117 -13.48 29.02 -13.47
C SER A 117 -12.69 28.21 -14.51
N SER A 118 -12.21 27.04 -14.15
CA SER A 118 -11.49 26.18 -15.07
C SER A 118 -12.37 25.64 -16.21
N TYR A 119 -13.64 25.37 -15.94
CA TYR A 119 -14.60 24.96 -16.98
C TYR A 119 -14.91 26.10 -17.93
N VAL A 120 -14.98 27.37 -17.45
CA VAL A 120 -15.13 28.57 -18.30
C VAL A 120 -13.90 28.71 -19.20
N ASP A 121 -12.70 28.41 -18.72
CA ASP A 121 -11.46 28.41 -19.51
C ASP A 121 -11.36 27.22 -20.50
N GLY A 122 -12.39 26.37 -20.57
CA GLY A 122 -12.47 25.24 -21.50
C GLY A 122 -11.73 23.99 -21.03
N TYR A 123 -11.36 23.89 -19.75
CA TYR A 123 -10.77 22.67 -19.20
C TYR A 123 -11.86 21.63 -18.94
N GLY A 124 -11.57 20.40 -19.32
CA GLY A 124 -12.41 19.26 -18.92
C GLY A 124 -12.03 18.77 -17.52
N VAL A 125 -12.87 17.92 -16.93
CA VAL A 125 -12.73 17.37 -15.57
C VAL A 125 -11.32 16.85 -15.26
N PHE A 126 -10.73 16.07 -16.15
CA PHE A 126 -9.38 15.51 -15.96
C PHE A 126 -8.30 16.60 -15.93
N LYS A 127 -8.39 17.57 -16.84
CA LYS A 127 -7.44 18.70 -16.84
C LYS A 127 -7.57 19.53 -15.57
N THR A 128 -8.79 19.84 -15.14
CA THR A 128 -9.06 20.54 -13.88
C THR A 128 -8.45 19.78 -12.70
N PHE A 129 -8.65 18.47 -12.63
CA PHE A 129 -8.05 17.67 -11.57
C PHE A 129 -6.53 17.74 -11.58
N PHE A 130 -5.87 17.50 -12.71
CA PHE A 130 -4.41 17.42 -12.77
C PHE A 130 -3.71 18.77 -12.64
N TYR A 131 -4.28 19.84 -13.21
CA TYR A 131 -3.62 21.15 -13.30
C TYR A 131 -4.00 22.10 -12.17
N ILE A 132 -5.17 21.91 -11.55
CA ILE A 132 -5.65 22.83 -10.50
C ILE A 132 -5.78 22.11 -9.16
N ILE A 133 -6.57 21.06 -9.09
CA ILE A 133 -6.92 20.41 -7.82
C ILE A 133 -5.75 19.64 -7.23
N LEU A 134 -5.03 18.88 -8.04
CA LEU A 134 -3.90 18.07 -7.60
C LEU A 134 -2.74 18.92 -7.04
N PRO A 135 -2.31 20.03 -7.70
CA PRO A 135 -1.29 20.92 -7.14
C PRO A 135 -1.71 21.57 -5.81
N ILE A 136 -2.96 21.99 -5.67
CA ILE A 136 -3.48 22.56 -4.42
C ILE A 136 -3.48 21.50 -3.30
N SER A 137 -3.67 20.24 -3.64
CA SER A 137 -3.71 19.14 -2.66
C SER A 137 -2.35 18.58 -2.27
N VAL A 138 -1.24 19.10 -2.77
CA VAL A 138 0.11 18.61 -2.48
C VAL A 138 0.39 18.45 -0.97
N PRO A 139 0.05 19.37 -0.08
CA PRO A 139 0.28 19.20 1.35
C PRO A 139 -0.46 17.97 1.93
N MET A 140 -1.70 17.74 1.48
CA MET A 140 -2.48 16.58 1.91
C MET A 140 -1.97 15.29 1.27
N LEU A 141 -1.53 15.34 0.00
CA LEU A 141 -0.90 14.20 -0.68
C LEU A 141 0.37 13.75 0.04
N ILE A 142 1.21 14.69 0.49
CA ILE A 142 2.40 14.39 1.28
C ILE A 142 2.01 13.68 2.58
N THR A 143 0.99 14.16 3.28
CA THR A 143 0.49 13.55 4.51
C THR A 143 0.01 12.11 4.27
N VAL A 144 -0.81 11.89 3.24
CA VAL A 144 -1.30 10.55 2.87
C VAL A 144 -0.16 9.65 2.43
N PHE A 145 0.82 10.19 1.69
CA PHE A 145 2.00 9.44 1.26
C PHE A 145 2.84 8.95 2.45
N ILE A 146 3.12 9.81 3.44
CA ILE A 146 3.88 9.43 4.64
C ILE A 146 3.14 8.33 5.40
N LEU A 147 1.84 8.49 5.60
CA LEU A 147 1.02 7.49 6.29
C LEU A 147 0.99 6.16 5.51
N SER A 148 0.78 6.21 4.20
CA SER A 148 0.78 5.04 3.33
C SER A 148 2.14 4.35 3.32
N PHE A 149 3.24 5.13 3.19
CA PHE A 149 4.59 4.60 3.24
C PHE A 149 4.88 3.91 4.58
N SER A 150 4.50 4.53 5.69
CA SER A 150 4.72 3.95 7.02
C SER A 150 4.01 2.61 7.18
N TRP A 151 2.78 2.49 6.71
CA TRP A 151 2.03 1.24 6.74
C TRP A 151 2.62 0.18 5.80
N GLN A 152 3.01 0.55 4.58
CA GLN A 152 3.64 -0.35 3.63
C GLN A 152 5.04 -0.81 4.09
N TRP A 153 5.78 0.08 4.74
CA TRP A 153 7.11 -0.23 5.29
C TRP A 153 7.07 -1.24 6.41
N THR A 154 6.06 -1.14 7.28
CA THR A 154 5.89 -2.02 8.45
C THR A 154 4.98 -3.23 8.18
N ASP A 155 4.50 -3.39 6.95
CA ASP A 155 3.59 -4.47 6.59
C ASP A 155 4.29 -5.83 6.62
N THR A 156 3.85 -6.68 7.54
CA THR A 156 4.25 -8.09 7.62
C THR A 156 3.14 -9.01 7.15
N PHE A 157 1.88 -8.56 7.21
CA PHE A 157 0.72 -9.40 6.93
C PHE A 157 0.63 -9.78 5.44
N TYR A 158 0.54 -8.79 4.55
CA TYR A 158 0.45 -9.06 3.11
C TYR A 158 1.75 -9.63 2.54
N VAL A 159 2.89 -9.21 3.08
CA VAL A 159 4.17 -9.75 2.64
C VAL A 159 4.29 -11.23 2.98
N ASN A 160 3.94 -11.65 4.20
CA ASN A 160 3.95 -13.07 4.58
C ASN A 160 2.88 -13.87 3.81
N MET A 161 1.72 -13.27 3.53
CA MET A 161 0.65 -13.93 2.79
C MET A 161 1.03 -14.18 1.33
N PHE A 162 1.59 -13.17 0.63
CA PHE A 162 1.87 -13.27 -0.80
C PHE A 162 3.29 -13.74 -1.13
N MET A 163 4.22 -13.64 -0.19
CA MET A 163 5.62 -14.05 -0.34
C MET A 163 6.08 -15.00 0.77
N PRO A 164 5.39 -16.15 0.98
CA PRO A 164 5.65 -17.05 2.11
C PRO A 164 7.00 -17.77 2.04
N GLY A 165 7.73 -17.66 0.93
CA GLY A 165 9.00 -18.38 0.74
C GLY A 165 10.04 -17.57 -0.02
N SER A 166 11.30 -17.82 0.32
CA SER A 166 12.46 -17.22 -0.35
C SER A 166 12.69 -17.71 -1.78
N ASN A 167 11.85 -18.60 -2.29
CA ASN A 167 11.94 -19.17 -3.63
C ASN A 167 11.05 -18.41 -4.61
N THR A 168 11.28 -17.13 -4.80
CA THR A 168 10.69 -16.37 -5.89
C THR A 168 11.35 -16.75 -7.20
N LEU A 169 10.59 -17.35 -8.09
CA LEU A 169 11.04 -17.87 -9.40
C LEU A 169 11.70 -16.81 -10.29
N LEU A 170 11.40 -15.53 -10.11
CA LEU A 170 11.98 -14.45 -10.88
C LEU A 170 13.34 -13.93 -10.38
N LEU A 171 13.74 -14.33 -9.16
CA LEU A 171 14.93 -13.78 -8.52
C LEU A 171 15.62 -14.87 -7.70
N THR A 172 16.09 -15.88 -8.40
CA THR A 172 16.55 -17.20 -7.97
C THR A 172 17.71 -17.22 -6.99
N SER A 173 18.15 -16.14 -6.46
CA SER A 173 19.24 -16.21 -5.48
C SER A 173 19.22 -14.99 -4.62
N SER A 174 18.41 -14.96 -3.64
CA SER A 174 18.97 -14.33 -2.47
C SER A 174 17.89 -13.85 -1.49
N ARG A 175 18.17 -14.06 -0.28
CA ARG A 175 17.73 -13.36 0.92
C ARG A 175 17.65 -11.81 0.76
N PHE A 176 18.08 -11.29 -0.40
CA PHE A 176 18.10 -9.87 -0.75
C PHE A 176 16.72 -9.24 -0.95
N TRP A 177 15.69 -10.04 -1.22
CA TRP A 177 14.33 -9.57 -1.52
C TRP A 177 13.34 -9.73 -0.37
N GLN A 178 13.79 -10.20 0.78
CA GLN A 178 12.95 -10.17 1.99
C GLN A 178 12.73 -8.73 2.42
N THR A 179 11.50 -8.42 2.81
CA THR A 179 11.23 -7.10 3.39
C THR A 179 11.87 -7.00 4.77
N MET A 180 12.29 -5.81 5.16
CA MET A 180 12.93 -5.57 6.48
C MET A 180 12.11 -6.12 7.64
N PRO A 181 10.78 -5.89 7.73
CA PRO A 181 9.98 -6.42 8.82
C PRO A 181 9.95 -7.96 8.87
N THR A 182 9.83 -8.63 7.70
CA THR A 182 9.84 -10.11 7.66
C THR A 182 11.21 -10.69 8.02
N THR A 183 12.30 -10.01 7.64
CA THR A 183 13.64 -10.41 8.06
C THR A 183 13.80 -10.30 9.58
N LEU A 184 13.29 -9.22 10.19
CA LEU A 184 13.28 -9.06 11.64
C LEU A 184 12.49 -10.17 12.36
N GLU A 185 11.31 -10.49 11.83
CA GLU A 185 10.47 -11.55 12.37
C GLU A 185 11.15 -12.93 12.25
N THR A 186 11.81 -13.20 11.13
CA THR A 186 12.60 -14.41 10.91
C THR A 186 13.77 -14.49 11.89
N ILE A 187 14.52 -13.41 12.11
CA ILE A 187 15.61 -13.35 13.10
C ILE A 187 15.06 -13.60 14.50
N LYS A 188 13.95 -12.94 14.87
CA LYS A 188 13.30 -13.15 16.17
C LYS A 188 12.89 -14.61 16.39
N ASN A 189 12.28 -15.24 15.40
CA ASN A 189 11.81 -16.62 15.48
C ASN A 189 12.98 -17.61 15.50
N ALA A 190 14.02 -17.39 14.70
CA ALA A 190 15.23 -18.21 14.72
C ALA A 190 15.93 -18.17 16.09
N GLN A 191 15.95 -17.02 16.73
CA GLN A 191 16.52 -16.86 18.07
C GLN A 191 15.66 -17.52 19.15
N LEU A 192 14.32 -17.48 19.02
CA LEU A 192 13.42 -18.17 19.94
C LEU A 192 13.56 -19.71 19.87
N ILE A 193 13.86 -20.24 18.67
CA ILE A 193 14.05 -21.70 18.45
C ILE A 193 15.45 -22.13 18.91
N GLY A 194 16.47 -21.27 18.74
CA GLY A 194 17.86 -21.56 19.13
C GLY A 194 18.23 -21.21 20.58
N ALA A 195 17.47 -20.31 21.19
CA ALA A 195 17.71 -19.82 22.55
C ALA A 195 16.99 -20.71 23.59
N SER A 196 17.50 -21.92 23.79
CA SER A 196 17.18 -22.68 24.99
C SER A 196 17.71 -22.02 26.27
N ASN A 197 18.50 -20.96 26.16
CA ASN A 197 18.99 -20.15 27.27
C ASN A 197 18.58 -18.68 27.08
N ALA A 198 17.65 -18.23 27.88
CA ALA A 198 17.13 -16.86 27.93
C ALA A 198 18.17 -15.76 28.28
N GLY A 199 19.46 -16.05 28.21
CA GLY A 199 20.56 -15.20 28.62
C GLY A 199 21.48 -14.72 27.49
N ASP A 200 21.14 -14.95 26.23
CA ASP A 200 22.05 -14.58 25.15
C ASP A 200 21.94 -13.07 24.84
N ILE A 201 22.75 -12.28 25.55
CA ILE A 201 22.86 -10.82 25.43
C ILE A 201 23.07 -10.42 23.95
N TYR A 202 23.79 -11.22 23.17
CA TYR A 202 24.00 -10.99 21.74
C TYR A 202 22.71 -11.08 20.92
N ALA A 203 21.84 -12.03 21.23
CA ALA A 203 20.56 -12.19 20.55
C ALA A 203 19.63 -11.00 20.79
N VAL A 204 19.62 -10.48 22.01
CA VAL A 204 18.87 -9.27 22.39
C VAL A 204 19.45 -8.04 21.70
N ALA A 205 20.79 -7.90 21.68
CA ALA A 205 21.45 -6.79 21.01
C ALA A 205 21.17 -6.76 19.51
N VAL A 206 21.29 -7.89 18.81
CA VAL A 206 21.00 -7.99 17.37
C VAL A 206 19.53 -7.61 17.07
N ARG A 207 18.60 -8.12 17.87
CA ARG A 207 17.17 -7.79 17.71
C ARG A 207 16.89 -6.29 17.88
N ASN A 208 17.48 -5.68 18.92
CA ASN A 208 17.29 -4.26 19.19
C ASN A 208 17.92 -3.40 18.08
N THR A 209 19.14 -3.72 17.64
CA THR A 209 19.82 -3.03 16.55
C THR A 209 19.02 -3.14 15.24
N ALA A 210 18.49 -4.31 14.94
CA ALA A 210 17.64 -4.50 13.75
C ALA A 210 16.34 -3.68 13.86
N GLY A 211 15.75 -3.56 15.07
CA GLY A 211 14.61 -2.68 15.33
C GLY A 211 14.91 -1.21 15.05
N PHE A 212 16.08 -0.71 15.48
CA PHE A 212 16.50 0.65 15.15
C PHE A 212 16.67 0.88 13.65
N LEU A 213 17.22 -0.07 12.92
CA LEU A 213 17.37 0.04 11.46
C LEU A 213 16.02 0.17 10.72
N VAL A 214 14.95 -0.42 11.24
CA VAL A 214 13.60 -0.27 10.65
C VAL A 214 13.02 1.12 10.93
N ILE A 215 13.34 1.72 12.06
CA ILE A 215 12.79 3.03 12.47
C ILE A 215 13.47 4.19 11.71
N ILE A 216 14.76 4.07 11.37
CA ILE A 216 15.53 5.14 10.70
C ILE A 216 14.86 5.68 9.42
N PRO A 217 14.44 4.86 8.44
CA PRO A 217 13.79 5.38 7.23
C PRO A 217 12.47 6.11 7.51
N LEU A 218 11.71 5.67 8.53
CA LEU A 218 10.48 6.35 8.94
C LEU A 218 10.76 7.74 9.51
N ILE A 219 11.77 7.86 10.37
CA ILE A 219 12.19 9.15 10.93
C ILE A 219 12.66 10.07 9.82
N ILE A 220 13.50 9.57 8.91
CA ILE A 220 14.00 10.35 7.77
C ILE A 220 12.84 10.85 6.91
N MET A 221 11.91 9.97 6.53
CA MET A 221 10.74 10.35 5.74
C MET A 221 9.89 11.40 6.45
N TYR A 222 9.66 11.23 7.76
CA TYR A 222 8.90 12.19 8.55
C TYR A 222 9.57 13.57 8.59
N LEU A 223 10.87 13.63 8.83
CA LEU A 223 11.64 14.89 8.91
C LEU A 223 11.71 15.62 7.56
N PHE A 224 11.82 14.89 6.45
CA PHE A 224 11.90 15.53 5.11
C PHE A 224 10.53 16.00 4.59
N CYS A 225 9.45 15.41 5.05
CA CYS A 225 8.12 15.70 4.53
C CYS A 225 7.30 16.64 5.43
N GLN A 226 7.78 16.94 6.65
CA GLN A 226 7.13 17.88 7.56
C GLN A 226 7.58 19.31 7.28
#